data_61d978c545fc6d5d5021343ab87c2922
#
_entry.id   61d978c545fc6d5d5021343ab87c2922
#
_cell.length_a   1.000
_cell.length_b   1.000
_cell.length_c   1.000
_cell.angle_alpha   90.00
_cell.angle_beta   90.00
_cell.angle_gamma   90.00
#
_symmetry.space_group_name_H-M   'P 1'
#
loop_
_entity.id
_entity.type
_entity.pdbx_description
1 polymer ?
#
loop_
_entity_poly.entity_id
_entity_poly.type
_entity_poly.pdbx_seq_one_letter_code
_entity_poly.pdbx_strand_id
1 'polypeptide(L)'
;MKRTTVVAGVTLALMGGPVGASGEQLGQIGKVAGAVKKANDVRDLQVTDAEEQQLGAAVSERIRTRYGVVQDAAVHRYVALVGTALAQVSTRPALPWAFIVLDTDGVNAFAAPGGYVHITRGALALIQNEAELAGVLGHEIVHVTEKHTIKSIQKSKAVQMGAAETLSGSADLLEKAVTATYDNIVEKGFGREEEDDSDETGIALANRVGYAPAGLSGFLTRLKDRNKDAKEKRGLFASHPEMQSRLDNITKEIASKKMASTATLADRYKRFISYTPKPVTEIATVTAGSAGLTGDTAKTEPKKEAPKKSGGFGLSRMLPTGGGEKQQAQVTGSGSARGVDPEKDSRGGGNPKPVPVTLAAADIAAFKKEGGLK
;
A
#
# COMPACT_ATOMS: atom_id res chain seq x y z
N MET A 1 2.83 41.21 5.71
CA MET A 1 2.17 41.08 7.03
C MET A 1 3.04 40.24 7.91
N LYS A 2 3.54 40.83 8.99
CA LYS A 2 4.54 40.21 9.90
C LYS A 2 3.82 39.20 10.83
N ARG A 3 4.24 37.94 10.83
CA ARG A 3 3.74 36.94 11.80
C ARG A 3 4.54 37.08 13.10
N THR A 4 3.85 37.45 14.16
CA THR A 4 4.39 37.60 15.51
C THR A 4 4.45 36.22 16.16
N THR A 5 5.65 35.77 16.44
CA THR A 5 5.90 34.56 17.24
C THR A 5 5.72 34.90 18.71
N VAL A 6 4.72 34.33 19.36
CA VAL A 6 4.54 34.44 20.81
C VAL A 6 5.44 33.40 21.49
N VAL A 7 6.52 33.85 22.08
CA VAL A 7 7.33 33.07 23.02
C VAL A 7 6.72 33.28 24.39
N ALA A 8 6.10 32.25 24.96
CA ALA A 8 5.65 32.25 26.35
C ALA A 8 6.87 32.02 27.26
N GLY A 9 7.42 33.12 27.78
CA GLY A 9 8.45 33.08 28.82
C GLY A 9 7.81 32.73 30.15
N VAL A 10 8.21 31.59 30.75
CA VAL A 10 7.92 31.28 32.15
C VAL A 10 8.95 31.97 33.01
N THR A 11 8.55 33.07 33.62
CA THR A 11 9.38 33.78 34.64
C THR A 11 9.25 33.03 35.96
N LEU A 12 10.30 32.34 36.39
CA LEU A 12 10.38 31.69 37.70
C LEU A 12 10.85 32.74 38.73
N ALA A 13 9.95 33.20 39.58
CA ALA A 13 10.29 34.05 40.72
C ALA A 13 10.96 33.21 41.80
N LEU A 14 12.24 33.46 42.04
CA LEU A 14 13.00 32.93 43.17
C LEU A 14 12.66 33.75 44.42
N MET A 15 11.77 33.25 45.28
CA MET A 15 11.66 33.64 46.67
C MET A 15 12.23 32.52 47.51
N GLY A 16 13.27 32.83 48.30
CA GLY A 16 14.04 31.88 49.08
C GLY A 16 13.31 31.32 50.29
N GLY A 17 13.50 30.01 50.50
CA GLY A 17 13.21 29.27 51.74
C GLY A 17 13.47 27.79 51.49
N PRO A 18 14.09 27.01 52.36
CA PRO A 18 14.31 25.59 52.13
C PRO A 18 13.02 24.84 52.41
N VAL A 19 12.25 24.60 51.34
CA VAL A 19 11.14 23.64 51.38
C VAL A 19 11.67 22.31 50.82
N GLY A 20 11.84 21.35 51.69
CA GLY A 20 12.17 19.99 51.32
C GLY A 20 11.08 19.46 50.36
N ALA A 21 11.45 19.25 49.10
CA ALA A 21 10.56 18.65 48.14
C ALA A 21 10.24 17.22 48.59
N SER A 22 8.97 16.94 48.88
CA SER A 22 8.50 15.60 49.20
C SER A 22 8.75 14.66 47.97
N GLY A 23 9.06 13.38 48.24
CA GLY A 23 9.36 12.40 47.21
C GLY A 23 8.31 12.27 46.11
N GLU A 24 7.05 12.69 46.33
CA GLU A 24 5.98 12.77 45.37
C GLU A 24 6.18 13.86 44.31
N GLN A 25 6.73 15.02 44.66
CA GLN A 25 7.00 16.11 43.71
C GLN A 25 8.15 15.74 42.74
N LEU A 26 9.17 15.06 43.24
CA LEU A 26 10.26 14.54 42.42
C LEU A 26 9.77 13.44 41.48
N GLY A 27 8.84 12.60 41.91
CA GLY A 27 8.19 11.57 41.05
C GLY A 27 7.32 12.16 39.92
N GLN A 28 6.64 13.29 40.19
CA GLN A 28 5.86 13.98 39.14
C GLN A 28 6.77 14.71 38.15
N ILE A 29 7.83 15.33 38.57
CA ILE A 29 8.81 15.98 37.67
C ILE A 29 9.48 14.91 36.79
N GLY A 30 9.82 13.74 37.34
CA GLY A 30 10.37 12.62 36.56
C GLY A 30 9.37 12.07 35.52
N LYS A 31 8.08 11.99 35.87
CA LYS A 31 7.01 11.56 34.91
C LYS A 31 6.77 12.59 33.82
N VAL A 32 6.77 13.89 34.15
CA VAL A 32 6.63 14.97 33.14
C VAL A 32 7.87 15.04 32.25
N ALA A 33 9.08 14.93 32.80
CA ALA A 33 10.31 14.87 32.00
C ALA A 33 10.35 13.63 31.09
N GLY A 34 9.89 12.49 31.60
CA GLY A 34 9.75 11.25 30.77
C GLY A 34 8.69 11.37 29.68
N ALA A 35 7.56 12.04 29.94
CA ALA A 35 6.51 12.29 28.97
C ALA A 35 6.95 13.31 27.89
N VAL A 36 7.68 14.36 28.29
CA VAL A 36 8.25 15.35 27.36
C VAL A 36 9.35 14.72 26.50
N LYS A 37 10.21 13.87 27.08
CA LYS A 37 11.21 13.12 26.31
C LYS A 37 10.55 12.17 25.31
N LYS A 38 9.51 11.43 25.73
CA LYS A 38 8.76 10.53 24.85
C LYS A 38 7.98 11.26 23.76
N ALA A 39 7.48 12.47 24.02
CA ALA A 39 6.83 13.33 23.03
C ALA A 39 7.84 13.93 22.04
N ASN A 40 9.07 14.23 22.48
CA ASN A 40 10.14 14.66 21.59
C ASN A 40 10.68 13.50 20.75
N ASP A 41 10.85 12.30 21.35
CA ASP A 41 11.25 11.08 20.63
C ASP A 41 10.26 10.70 19.50
N VAL A 42 8.96 11.00 19.64
CA VAL A 42 7.95 10.81 18.59
C VAL A 42 8.00 11.89 17.50
N ARG A 43 8.54 13.07 17.80
CA ARG A 43 8.72 14.15 16.80
C ARG A 43 9.93 13.93 15.88
N ASP A 44 10.93 13.20 16.31
CA ASP A 44 12.16 12.95 15.54
C ASP A 44 12.07 11.76 14.57
N LEU A 45 10.95 11.06 14.54
CA LEU A 45 10.64 9.99 13.55
C LEU A 45 10.22 10.55 12.18
N GLN A 46 10.78 11.65 11.74
CA GLN A 46 10.52 12.16 10.38
C GLN A 46 11.41 11.41 9.37
N VAL A 47 10.78 10.49 8.63
CA VAL A 47 11.41 9.88 7.45
C VAL A 47 11.68 10.99 6.43
N THR A 48 12.94 11.22 6.10
CA THR A 48 13.35 12.18 5.08
C THR A 48 12.89 11.73 3.69
N ASP A 49 12.82 12.65 2.73
CA ASP A 49 12.44 12.28 1.35
C ASP A 49 13.43 11.28 0.73
N ALA A 50 14.72 11.32 1.10
CA ALA A 50 15.73 10.37 0.65
C ALA A 50 15.49 8.96 1.25
N GLU A 51 15.16 8.87 2.53
CA GLU A 51 14.81 7.62 3.19
C GLU A 51 13.47 7.05 2.68
N GLU A 52 12.51 7.92 2.38
CA GLU A 52 11.25 7.54 1.75
C GLU A 52 11.50 6.91 0.38
N GLN A 53 12.41 7.49 -0.43
CA GLN A 53 12.81 6.94 -1.71
C GLN A 53 13.50 5.58 -1.57
N GLN A 54 14.43 5.45 -0.64
CA GLN A 54 15.15 4.19 -0.40
C GLN A 54 14.19 3.08 0.07
N LEU A 55 13.31 3.38 1.01
CA LEU A 55 12.28 2.47 1.49
C LEU A 55 11.33 2.05 0.36
N GLY A 56 10.85 3.01 -0.41
CA GLY A 56 9.94 2.76 -1.53
C GLY A 56 10.57 1.90 -2.62
N ALA A 57 11.83 2.14 -2.97
CA ALA A 57 12.57 1.34 -3.94
C ALA A 57 12.66 -0.14 -3.50
N ALA A 58 13.01 -0.39 -2.24
CA ALA A 58 13.13 -1.74 -1.69
C ALA A 58 11.76 -2.46 -1.60
N VAL A 59 10.71 -1.74 -1.19
CA VAL A 59 9.33 -2.29 -1.16
C VAL A 59 8.84 -2.58 -2.57
N SER A 60 9.08 -1.68 -3.53
CA SER A 60 8.75 -1.89 -4.94
C SER A 60 9.46 -3.12 -5.52
N GLU A 61 10.72 -3.33 -5.18
CA GLU A 61 11.46 -4.52 -5.59
C GLU A 61 10.82 -5.80 -5.05
N ARG A 62 10.41 -5.82 -3.78
CA ARG A 62 9.73 -6.96 -3.16
C ARG A 62 8.37 -7.26 -3.81
N ILE A 63 7.58 -6.22 -4.12
CA ILE A 63 6.31 -6.35 -4.84
C ILE A 63 6.55 -6.93 -6.25
N ARG A 64 7.53 -6.40 -7.00
CA ARG A 64 7.88 -6.89 -8.34
C ARG A 64 8.42 -8.32 -8.33
N THR A 65 9.18 -8.68 -7.31
CA THR A 65 9.68 -10.06 -7.14
C THR A 65 8.55 -11.05 -6.91
N ARG A 66 7.50 -10.63 -6.17
CA ARG A 66 6.33 -11.49 -5.93
C ARG A 66 5.45 -11.65 -7.16
N TYR A 67 5.14 -10.55 -7.84
CA TYR A 67 4.11 -10.55 -8.88
C TYR A 67 4.66 -10.54 -10.32
N GLY A 68 5.95 -10.35 -10.49
CA GLY A 68 6.54 -10.11 -11.81
C GLY A 68 6.13 -8.75 -12.38
N VAL A 69 6.71 -8.41 -13.52
CA VAL A 69 6.44 -7.17 -14.26
C VAL A 69 6.09 -7.53 -15.69
N VAL A 70 5.00 -7.00 -16.22
CA VAL A 70 4.63 -7.11 -17.62
C VAL A 70 5.75 -6.51 -18.47
N GLN A 71 6.26 -7.25 -19.46
CA GLN A 71 7.38 -6.82 -20.32
C GLN A 71 6.87 -6.16 -21.61
N ASP A 72 5.90 -5.25 -21.49
CA ASP A 72 5.32 -4.49 -22.61
C ASP A 72 5.56 -2.98 -22.38
N ALA A 73 6.48 -2.43 -23.16
CA ALA A 73 6.86 -1.01 -23.05
C ALA A 73 5.72 -0.05 -23.43
N ALA A 74 4.83 -0.44 -24.36
CA ALA A 74 3.72 0.40 -24.78
C ALA A 74 2.67 0.52 -23.66
N VAL A 75 2.35 -0.59 -23.00
CA VAL A 75 1.44 -0.62 -21.84
C VAL A 75 2.01 0.22 -20.71
N HIS A 76 3.29 0.03 -20.35
CA HIS A 76 3.94 0.83 -19.30
C HIS A 76 3.95 2.32 -19.63
N ARG A 77 4.29 2.67 -20.87
CA ARG A 77 4.29 4.08 -21.31
C ARG A 77 2.90 4.70 -21.20
N TYR A 78 1.86 3.97 -21.61
CA TYR A 78 0.48 4.45 -21.52
C TYR A 78 0.03 4.68 -20.07
N VAL A 79 0.24 3.70 -19.19
CA VAL A 79 -0.09 3.83 -17.76
C VAL A 79 0.71 4.96 -17.13
N ALA A 80 1.99 5.11 -17.49
CA ALA A 80 2.83 6.20 -17.01
C ALA A 80 2.35 7.59 -17.50
N LEU A 81 1.83 7.71 -18.72
CA LEU A 81 1.25 8.96 -19.23
C LEU A 81 0.03 9.39 -18.42
N VAL A 82 -0.90 8.47 -18.16
CA VAL A 82 -2.08 8.74 -17.31
C VAL A 82 -1.64 9.12 -15.89
N GLY A 83 -0.77 8.30 -15.27
CA GLY A 83 -0.31 8.52 -13.90
C GLY A 83 0.48 9.82 -13.76
N THR A 84 1.36 10.16 -14.70
CA THR A 84 2.14 11.39 -14.66
C THR A 84 1.26 12.62 -14.84
N ALA A 85 0.24 12.57 -15.70
CA ALA A 85 -0.73 13.66 -15.85
C ALA A 85 -1.45 13.97 -14.54
N LEU A 86 -1.78 12.94 -13.74
CA LEU A 86 -2.37 13.09 -12.40
C LEU A 86 -1.35 13.59 -11.38
N ALA A 87 -0.15 13.02 -11.38
CA ALA A 87 0.92 13.37 -10.45
C ALA A 87 1.34 14.84 -10.59
N GLN A 88 1.35 15.40 -11.81
CA GLN A 88 1.66 16.82 -12.07
C GLN A 88 0.71 17.81 -11.36
N VAL A 89 -0.53 17.38 -11.09
CA VAL A 89 -1.52 18.22 -10.40
C VAL A 89 -1.71 17.83 -8.93
N SER A 90 -0.90 16.90 -8.42
CA SER A 90 -0.89 16.49 -7.01
C SER A 90 -0.10 17.47 -6.13
N THR A 91 -0.10 17.21 -4.82
CA THR A 91 0.66 18.01 -3.83
C THR A 91 2.17 17.75 -3.86
N ARG A 92 2.62 16.65 -4.51
CA ARG A 92 4.04 16.28 -4.62
C ARG A 92 4.46 15.96 -6.08
N PRO A 93 4.33 16.92 -7.03
CA PRO A 93 4.59 16.67 -8.45
C PRO A 93 6.06 16.38 -8.78
N ALA A 94 6.98 16.78 -7.91
CA ALA A 94 8.41 16.62 -8.11
C ALA A 94 8.98 15.26 -7.68
N LEU A 95 8.16 14.35 -7.11
CA LEU A 95 8.61 12.99 -6.83
C LEU A 95 9.01 12.27 -8.12
N PRO A 96 10.01 11.37 -8.07
CA PRO A 96 10.37 10.53 -9.19
C PRO A 96 9.33 9.41 -9.39
N TRP A 97 8.15 9.79 -9.89
CA TRP A 97 7.03 8.87 -10.07
C TRP A 97 7.37 7.71 -11.01
N ALA A 98 7.07 6.50 -10.55
CA ALA A 98 7.22 5.27 -11.32
C ALA A 98 5.90 4.49 -11.32
N PHE A 99 5.34 4.26 -12.50
CA PHE A 99 4.10 3.50 -12.70
C PHE A 99 4.45 2.13 -13.30
N ILE A 100 4.16 1.06 -12.56
CA ILE A 100 4.63 -0.28 -12.84
C ILE A 100 3.43 -1.21 -13.04
N VAL A 101 3.41 -1.95 -14.15
CA VAL A 101 2.36 -2.93 -14.43
C VAL A 101 2.85 -4.32 -14.00
N LEU A 102 2.16 -4.88 -13.01
CA LEU A 102 2.48 -6.20 -12.45
C LEU A 102 1.86 -7.32 -13.28
N ASP A 103 2.63 -8.40 -13.45
CA ASP A 103 2.28 -9.55 -14.29
C ASP A 103 1.47 -10.61 -13.52
N THR A 104 0.29 -10.23 -13.06
CA THR A 104 -0.66 -11.13 -12.39
C THR A 104 -2.10 -10.83 -12.78
N ASP A 105 -2.95 -11.88 -12.83
CA ASP A 105 -4.39 -11.77 -13.14
C ASP A 105 -5.23 -11.36 -11.92
N GLY A 106 -4.66 -11.34 -10.71
CA GLY A 106 -5.31 -10.80 -9.53
C GLY A 106 -5.61 -9.30 -9.71
N VAL A 107 -6.77 -8.84 -9.25
CA VAL A 107 -7.17 -7.43 -9.35
C VAL A 107 -6.63 -6.67 -8.15
N ASN A 108 -5.57 -5.90 -8.36
CA ASN A 108 -4.98 -5.08 -7.29
C ASN A 108 -4.21 -3.86 -7.82
N ALA A 109 -3.99 -2.88 -6.92
CA ALA A 109 -3.06 -1.79 -7.09
C ALA A 109 -2.35 -1.55 -5.75
N PHE A 110 -1.17 -0.91 -5.77
CA PHE A 110 -0.36 -0.68 -4.58
C PHE A 110 0.44 0.61 -4.69
N ALA A 111 0.40 1.41 -3.64
CA ALA A 111 1.21 2.62 -3.50
C ALA A 111 2.35 2.37 -2.50
N ALA A 112 3.59 2.31 -2.99
CA ALA A 112 4.76 2.29 -2.12
C ALA A 112 5.33 3.72 -1.96
N PRO A 113 5.96 4.03 -0.82
CA PRO A 113 6.54 5.35 -0.57
C PRO A 113 7.45 5.84 -1.70
N GLY A 114 7.66 7.16 -1.79
CA GLY A 114 8.61 7.71 -2.75
C GLY A 114 8.15 7.78 -4.22
N GLY A 115 6.86 7.53 -4.51
CA GLY A 115 6.31 7.69 -5.85
C GLY A 115 6.18 6.39 -6.65
N TYR A 116 6.31 5.22 -6.04
CA TYR A 116 6.14 3.93 -6.71
C TYR A 116 4.69 3.48 -6.68
N VAL A 117 4.02 3.51 -7.82
CA VAL A 117 2.63 3.04 -8.01
C VAL A 117 2.62 1.79 -8.88
N HIS A 118 2.00 0.74 -8.38
CA HIS A 118 1.88 -0.55 -9.04
C HIS A 118 0.42 -0.84 -9.35
N ILE A 119 0.15 -1.35 -10.56
CA ILE A 119 -1.18 -1.82 -10.95
C ILE A 119 -1.05 -3.18 -11.63
N THR A 120 -1.92 -4.13 -11.28
CA THR A 120 -1.87 -5.46 -11.90
C THR A 120 -2.51 -5.46 -13.28
N ARG A 121 -2.06 -6.38 -14.17
CA ARG A 121 -2.76 -6.58 -15.45
C ARG A 121 -4.20 -7.04 -15.24
N GLY A 122 -4.51 -7.73 -14.13
CA GLY A 122 -5.88 -8.10 -13.75
C GLY A 122 -6.76 -6.89 -13.45
N ALA A 123 -6.22 -5.85 -12.78
CA ALA A 123 -6.91 -4.59 -12.59
C ALA A 123 -7.13 -3.86 -13.91
N LEU A 124 -6.09 -3.79 -14.76
CA LEU A 124 -6.23 -3.23 -16.11
C LEU A 124 -7.26 -3.98 -16.95
N ALA A 125 -7.36 -5.30 -16.82
CA ALA A 125 -8.38 -6.09 -17.50
C ALA A 125 -9.82 -5.75 -17.06
N LEU A 126 -10.01 -5.39 -15.78
CA LEU A 126 -11.33 -5.06 -15.23
C LEU A 126 -11.76 -3.62 -15.55
N ILE A 127 -10.81 -2.70 -15.69
CA ILE A 127 -11.01 -1.30 -16.07
C ILE A 127 -11.54 -1.23 -17.52
N GLN A 128 -12.51 -0.36 -17.79
CA GLN A 128 -13.16 -0.26 -19.10
C GLN A 128 -12.85 1.02 -19.87
N ASN A 129 -12.33 2.03 -19.20
CA ASN A 129 -11.99 3.31 -19.80
C ASN A 129 -10.88 4.03 -19.03
N GLU A 130 -10.33 5.07 -19.64
CA GLU A 130 -9.19 5.79 -19.08
C GLU A 130 -9.54 6.59 -17.81
N ALA A 131 -10.79 7.06 -17.67
CA ALA A 131 -11.23 7.74 -16.45
C ALA A 131 -11.24 6.79 -15.23
N GLU A 132 -11.54 5.52 -15.45
CA GLU A 132 -11.45 4.51 -14.38
C GLU A 132 -9.99 4.25 -13.99
N LEU A 133 -9.10 4.14 -14.99
CA LEU A 133 -7.65 4.03 -14.75
C LEU A 133 -7.15 5.26 -13.99
N ALA A 134 -7.57 6.46 -14.41
CA ALA A 134 -7.22 7.71 -13.75
C ALA A 134 -7.76 7.76 -12.31
N GLY A 135 -8.95 7.24 -12.05
CA GLY A 135 -9.51 7.12 -10.70
C GLY A 135 -8.68 6.22 -9.80
N VAL A 136 -8.33 5.01 -10.27
CA VAL A 136 -7.48 4.06 -9.52
C VAL A 136 -6.09 4.63 -9.28
N LEU A 137 -5.42 5.15 -10.32
CA LEU A 137 -4.09 5.73 -10.16
C LEU A 137 -4.09 7.00 -9.30
N GLY A 138 -5.16 7.81 -9.38
CA GLY A 138 -5.34 8.98 -8.54
C GLY A 138 -5.45 8.61 -7.05
N HIS A 139 -6.20 7.58 -6.72
CA HIS A 139 -6.30 7.02 -5.38
C HIS A 139 -4.93 6.58 -4.85
N GLU A 140 -4.17 5.80 -5.64
CA GLU A 140 -2.82 5.35 -5.27
C GLU A 140 -1.83 6.51 -5.12
N ILE A 141 -1.91 7.53 -5.99
CA ILE A 141 -1.08 8.73 -5.89
C ILE A 141 -1.33 9.45 -4.56
N VAL A 142 -2.56 9.50 -4.08
CA VAL A 142 -2.88 10.14 -2.79
C VAL A 142 -2.28 9.36 -1.62
N HIS A 143 -2.31 8.03 -1.63
CA HIS A 143 -1.61 7.24 -0.60
C HIS A 143 -0.13 7.61 -0.49
N VAL A 144 0.53 7.93 -1.61
CA VAL A 144 1.92 8.40 -1.60
C VAL A 144 2.03 9.84 -1.12
N THR A 145 1.21 10.75 -1.67
CA THR A 145 1.32 12.19 -1.38
C THR A 145 0.98 12.52 0.07
N GLU A 146 0.01 11.83 0.64
CA GLU A 146 -0.40 11.96 2.05
C GLU A 146 0.43 11.07 2.99
N LYS A 147 1.40 10.31 2.45
CA LYS A 147 2.31 9.45 3.22
C LYS A 147 1.56 8.45 4.11
N HIS A 148 0.41 7.89 3.65
CA HIS A 148 -0.42 6.99 4.45
C HIS A 148 0.35 5.78 4.95
N THR A 149 1.17 5.18 4.09
CA THR A 149 2.03 4.05 4.46
C THR A 149 3.05 4.42 5.55
N ILE A 150 3.72 5.56 5.42
CA ILE A 150 4.70 6.03 6.42
C ILE A 150 4.01 6.29 7.76
N LYS A 151 2.86 6.98 7.75
CA LYS A 151 2.05 7.23 8.95
C LYS A 151 1.59 5.93 9.62
N SER A 152 1.20 4.92 8.83
CA SER A 152 0.78 3.59 9.32
C SER A 152 1.93 2.85 10.03
N ILE A 153 3.13 2.87 9.45
CA ILE A 153 4.32 2.25 10.08
C ILE A 153 4.69 2.96 11.39
N GLN A 154 4.65 4.28 11.41
CA GLN A 154 4.90 5.07 12.61
C GLN A 154 3.90 4.75 13.73
N LYS A 155 2.61 4.55 13.38
CA LYS A 155 1.56 4.12 14.34
C LYS A 155 1.78 2.68 14.85
N SER A 156 2.35 1.79 14.03
CA SER A 156 2.40 0.33 14.28
C SER A 156 3.53 -0.02 15.21
N LYS A 157 4.15 0.59 16.05
CA LYS A 157 5.25 0.17 16.96
C LYS A 157 6.19 -0.94 16.39
N ALA A 158 6.00 -1.34 15.15
CA ALA A 158 6.77 -2.40 14.48
C ALA A 158 8.18 -1.90 14.14
N VAL A 159 8.33 -0.60 13.97
CA VAL A 159 9.61 0.05 13.77
C VAL A 159 9.79 1.05 14.90
N GLN A 160 10.38 0.60 16.02
CA GLN A 160 10.82 1.50 17.08
C GLN A 160 12.24 1.97 16.74
N MET A 161 12.34 3.22 16.33
CA MET A 161 13.64 3.87 16.15
C MET A 161 14.02 4.62 17.42
N GLY A 162 15.28 4.50 17.86
CA GLY A 162 15.84 5.37 18.87
C GLY A 162 15.97 6.80 18.32
N ALA A 163 15.94 7.80 19.20
CA ALA A 163 15.94 9.23 18.86
C ALA A 163 17.12 9.73 17.99
N ALA A 164 18.11 8.88 17.72
CA ALA A 164 19.29 9.19 16.90
C ALA A 164 19.47 8.25 15.70
N GLU A 165 18.54 7.34 15.44
CA GLU A 165 18.65 6.36 14.36
C GLU A 165 17.91 6.84 13.11
N THR A 166 18.55 6.70 11.95
CA THR A 166 17.96 6.94 10.64
C THR A 166 17.74 5.61 9.93
N LEU A 167 16.73 5.51 9.04
CA LEU A 167 16.48 4.28 8.26
C LEU A 167 17.71 3.89 7.43
N SER A 168 18.45 4.88 6.93
CA SER A 168 19.67 4.68 6.14
C SER A 168 20.88 4.29 6.97
N GLY A 169 20.84 4.48 8.29
CA GLY A 169 21.97 4.20 9.19
C GLY A 169 22.11 2.72 9.60
N SER A 170 21.10 1.88 9.36
CA SER A 170 21.10 0.47 9.77
C SER A 170 20.38 -0.41 8.76
N ALA A 171 21.11 -1.38 8.18
CA ALA A 171 20.51 -2.33 7.24
C ALA A 171 19.38 -3.18 7.87
N ASP A 172 19.51 -3.55 9.14
CA ASP A 172 18.49 -4.29 9.90
C ASP A 172 17.22 -3.46 10.10
N LEU A 173 17.37 -2.17 10.38
CA LEU A 173 16.26 -1.26 10.56
C LEU A 173 15.52 -1.00 9.24
N LEU A 174 16.26 -0.83 8.16
CA LEU A 174 15.68 -0.70 6.80
C LEU A 174 14.90 -1.97 6.43
N GLU A 175 15.45 -3.17 6.65
CA GLU A 175 14.77 -4.43 6.34
C GLU A 175 13.48 -4.61 7.16
N LYS A 176 13.50 -4.24 8.44
CA LYS A 176 12.30 -4.23 9.29
C LYS A 176 11.25 -3.25 8.76
N ALA A 177 11.68 -2.05 8.35
CA ALA A 177 10.79 -1.05 7.76
C ALA A 177 10.21 -1.53 6.42
N VAL A 178 11.03 -2.14 5.55
CA VAL A 178 10.58 -2.73 4.28
C VAL A 178 9.54 -3.82 4.53
N THR A 179 9.80 -4.73 5.47
CA THR A 179 8.86 -5.80 5.82
C THR A 179 7.55 -5.24 6.37
N ALA A 180 7.61 -4.31 7.33
CA ALA A 180 6.42 -3.69 7.90
C ALA A 180 5.60 -2.90 6.85
N THR A 181 6.29 -2.22 5.92
CA THR A 181 5.68 -1.48 4.81
C THR A 181 4.99 -2.43 3.85
N TYR A 182 5.70 -3.47 3.41
CA TYR A 182 5.16 -4.49 2.51
C TYR A 182 3.91 -5.15 3.11
N ASP A 183 3.99 -5.60 4.37
CA ASP A 183 2.87 -6.22 5.08
C ASP A 183 1.67 -5.27 5.22
N ASN A 184 1.93 -3.98 5.42
CA ASN A 184 0.86 -2.98 5.49
C ASN A 184 0.16 -2.83 4.13
N ILE A 185 0.92 -2.67 3.05
CA ILE A 185 0.39 -2.42 1.70
C ILE A 185 -0.31 -3.67 1.14
N VAL A 186 0.32 -4.85 1.25
CA VAL A 186 -0.13 -6.07 0.57
C VAL A 186 -1.09 -6.89 1.44
N GLU A 187 -0.84 -6.94 2.78
CA GLU A 187 -1.54 -7.86 3.65
C GLU A 187 -2.66 -7.21 4.49
N LYS A 188 -2.45 -5.98 4.99
CA LYS A 188 -3.37 -5.34 5.95
C LYS A 188 -4.29 -4.30 5.32
N GLY A 189 -3.77 -3.53 4.35
CA GLY A 189 -4.48 -2.38 3.78
C GLY A 189 -4.53 -1.16 4.71
N PHE A 190 -5.36 -0.20 4.34
CA PHE A 190 -5.52 1.08 5.01
C PHE A 190 -6.82 1.17 5.81
N GLY A 191 -6.91 2.13 6.71
CA GLY A 191 -8.12 2.42 7.47
C GLY A 191 -9.10 3.29 6.67
N ARG A 192 -10.31 3.44 7.22
CA ARG A 192 -11.39 4.20 6.56
C ARG A 192 -10.99 5.64 6.25
N GLU A 193 -10.34 6.32 7.19
CA GLU A 193 -9.95 7.72 7.03
C GLU A 193 -8.96 7.91 5.88
N GLU A 194 -7.98 7.02 5.77
CA GLU A 194 -7.00 7.03 4.69
C GLU A 194 -7.64 6.67 3.33
N GLU A 195 -8.65 5.78 3.32
CA GLU A 195 -9.40 5.43 2.11
C GLU A 195 -10.30 6.58 1.63
N ASP A 196 -11.06 7.19 2.55
CA ASP A 196 -11.93 8.33 2.23
C ASP A 196 -11.11 9.53 1.71
N ASP A 197 -9.95 9.83 2.31
CA ASP A 197 -9.04 10.88 1.84
C ASP A 197 -8.49 10.56 0.44
N SER A 198 -8.11 9.30 0.20
CA SER A 198 -7.59 8.86 -1.10
C SER A 198 -8.65 8.88 -2.19
N ASP A 199 -9.90 8.56 -1.88
CA ASP A 199 -11.01 8.66 -2.81
C ASP A 199 -11.33 10.12 -3.14
N GLU A 200 -11.55 10.95 -2.12
CA GLU A 200 -11.91 12.37 -2.28
C GLU A 200 -10.86 13.13 -3.08
N THR A 201 -9.61 13.01 -2.68
CA THR A 201 -8.51 13.70 -3.34
C THR A 201 -8.19 13.09 -4.69
N GLY A 202 -8.26 11.75 -4.83
CA GLY A 202 -8.00 11.04 -6.09
C GLY A 202 -8.98 11.40 -7.20
N ILE A 203 -10.29 11.45 -6.92
CA ILE A 203 -11.28 11.90 -7.90
C ILE A 203 -11.15 13.39 -8.23
N ALA A 204 -10.68 14.21 -7.27
CA ALA A 204 -10.39 15.63 -7.52
C ALA A 204 -9.17 15.79 -8.46
N LEU A 205 -8.13 14.98 -8.32
CA LEU A 205 -7.00 14.93 -9.27
C LEU A 205 -7.49 14.56 -10.67
N ALA A 206 -8.29 13.49 -10.81
CA ALA A 206 -8.87 13.06 -12.07
C ALA A 206 -9.70 14.18 -12.72
N ASN A 207 -10.60 14.81 -11.96
CA ASN A 207 -11.40 15.93 -12.45
C ASN A 207 -10.56 17.14 -12.85
N ARG A 208 -9.48 17.45 -12.13
CA ARG A 208 -8.57 18.56 -12.44
C ARG A 208 -7.85 18.35 -13.77
N VAL A 209 -7.46 17.13 -14.09
CA VAL A 209 -6.86 16.76 -15.38
C VAL A 209 -7.90 16.76 -16.51
N GLY A 210 -9.19 16.58 -16.20
CA GLY A 210 -10.28 16.57 -17.19
C GLY A 210 -11.02 15.25 -17.30
N TYR A 211 -10.60 14.22 -16.57
CA TYR A 211 -11.30 12.93 -16.52
C TYR A 211 -12.62 13.02 -15.75
N ALA A 212 -13.58 12.20 -16.16
CA ALA A 212 -14.83 12.04 -15.42
C ALA A 212 -14.55 11.51 -14.00
N PRO A 213 -14.91 12.28 -12.93
CA PRO A 213 -14.61 11.90 -11.55
C PRO A 213 -15.34 10.63 -11.10
N ALA A 214 -16.44 10.27 -11.78
CA ALA A 214 -17.16 9.02 -11.56
C ALA A 214 -16.40 7.75 -12.05
N GLY A 215 -15.22 7.92 -12.68
CA GLY A 215 -14.41 6.79 -13.13
C GLY A 215 -14.07 5.81 -12.00
N LEU A 216 -13.62 6.32 -10.84
CA LEU A 216 -13.31 5.47 -9.69
C LEU A 216 -14.52 4.66 -9.22
N SER A 217 -15.69 5.30 -9.06
CA SER A 217 -16.91 4.58 -8.64
C SER A 217 -17.36 3.53 -9.66
N GLY A 218 -17.17 3.76 -10.96
CA GLY A 218 -17.44 2.76 -11.99
C GLY A 218 -16.58 1.50 -11.82
N PHE A 219 -15.27 1.66 -11.59
CA PHE A 219 -14.37 0.56 -11.29
C PHE A 219 -14.71 -0.17 -9.98
N LEU A 220 -14.94 0.58 -8.88
CA LEU A 220 -15.29 0.00 -7.58
C LEU A 220 -16.61 -0.78 -7.62
N THR A 221 -17.59 -0.32 -8.39
CA THR A 221 -18.87 -1.03 -8.58
C THR A 221 -18.63 -2.40 -9.25
N ARG A 222 -17.83 -2.45 -10.33
CA ARG A 222 -17.50 -3.72 -10.98
C ARG A 222 -16.69 -4.65 -10.09
N LEU A 223 -15.76 -4.12 -9.34
CA LEU A 223 -14.98 -4.90 -8.37
C LEU A 223 -15.88 -5.49 -7.28
N LYS A 224 -16.84 -4.70 -6.77
CA LYS A 224 -17.86 -5.16 -5.83
C LYS A 224 -18.71 -6.29 -6.42
N ASP A 225 -19.21 -6.10 -7.66
CA ASP A 225 -20.05 -7.10 -8.34
C ASP A 225 -19.28 -8.39 -8.63
N ARG A 226 -18.00 -8.27 -9.02
CA ARG A 226 -17.11 -9.42 -9.22
C ARG A 226 -16.92 -10.25 -7.94
N ASN A 227 -16.91 -9.60 -6.79
CA ASN A 227 -16.63 -10.23 -5.48
C ASN A 227 -17.89 -10.49 -4.66
N LYS A 228 -19.11 -10.24 -5.19
CA LYS A 228 -20.38 -10.35 -4.45
C LYS A 228 -20.63 -11.73 -3.82
N ASP A 229 -20.20 -12.80 -4.52
CA ASP A 229 -20.37 -14.18 -4.05
C ASP A 229 -19.19 -14.67 -3.19
N ALA A 230 -18.17 -13.83 -2.98
CA ALA A 230 -17.03 -14.17 -2.14
C ALA A 230 -17.40 -14.06 -0.66
N LYS A 231 -17.18 -15.13 0.11
CA LYS A 231 -17.42 -15.14 1.57
C LYS A 231 -16.44 -14.24 2.32
N GLU A 232 -15.27 -13.96 1.73
CA GLU A 232 -14.22 -13.12 2.29
C GLU A 232 -13.85 -12.00 1.32
N LYS A 233 -13.35 -10.89 1.85
CA LYS A 233 -12.80 -9.79 1.05
C LYS A 233 -11.52 -10.26 0.34
N ARG A 234 -11.32 -9.86 -0.92
CA ARG A 234 -10.21 -10.33 -1.77
C ARG A 234 -9.52 -9.20 -2.49
N GLY A 235 -8.22 -9.33 -2.70
CA GLY A 235 -7.37 -8.41 -3.45
C GLY A 235 -7.55 -6.96 -3.06
N LEU A 236 -7.77 -6.07 -4.03
CA LEU A 236 -8.04 -4.65 -3.80
C LEU A 236 -9.20 -4.42 -2.83
N PHE A 237 -10.19 -5.30 -2.81
CA PHE A 237 -11.31 -5.24 -1.88
C PHE A 237 -10.90 -5.53 -0.42
N ALA A 238 -9.83 -6.30 -0.20
CA ALA A 238 -9.32 -6.61 1.12
C ALA A 238 -8.38 -5.53 1.65
N SER A 239 -7.52 -4.99 0.79
CA SER A 239 -6.60 -3.88 1.11
C SER A 239 -7.31 -2.53 1.21
N HIS A 240 -8.46 -2.36 0.51
CA HIS A 240 -9.25 -1.13 0.46
C HIS A 240 -10.73 -1.44 0.80
N PRO A 241 -11.07 -1.57 2.08
CA PRO A 241 -12.39 -2.04 2.52
C PRO A 241 -13.51 -1.02 2.34
N GLU A 242 -14.73 -1.41 2.74
CA GLU A 242 -15.92 -0.55 2.88
C GLU A 242 -16.50 0.00 1.57
N MET A 243 -16.51 -0.82 0.52
CA MET A 243 -16.93 -0.43 -0.84
C MET A 243 -18.23 0.35 -0.93
N GLN A 244 -19.27 0.01 -0.15
CA GLN A 244 -20.55 0.72 -0.28
C GLN A 244 -20.47 2.13 0.27
N SER A 245 -19.87 2.33 1.46
CA SER A 245 -19.72 3.67 2.02
C SER A 245 -18.82 4.56 1.15
N ARG A 246 -17.77 3.99 0.55
CA ARG A 246 -16.90 4.68 -0.39
C ARG A 246 -17.66 5.15 -1.63
N LEU A 247 -18.47 4.29 -2.27
CA LEU A 247 -19.31 4.67 -3.42
C LEU A 247 -20.28 5.80 -3.08
N ASP A 248 -20.91 5.75 -1.89
CA ASP A 248 -21.82 6.78 -1.43
C ASP A 248 -21.09 8.11 -1.17
N ASN A 249 -19.90 8.05 -0.55
CA ASN A 249 -19.09 9.23 -0.27
C ASN A 249 -18.56 9.86 -1.56
N ILE A 250 -18.03 9.09 -2.51
CA ILE A 250 -17.59 9.57 -3.83
C ILE A 250 -18.75 10.31 -4.55
N THR A 251 -19.94 9.75 -4.53
CA THR A 251 -21.11 10.36 -5.18
C THR A 251 -21.45 11.71 -4.55
N LYS A 252 -21.47 11.79 -3.22
CA LYS A 252 -21.70 13.04 -2.48
C LYS A 252 -20.60 14.07 -2.77
N GLU A 253 -19.36 13.64 -2.82
CA GLU A 253 -18.21 14.49 -3.03
C GLU A 253 -18.21 15.11 -4.43
N ILE A 254 -18.48 14.32 -5.47
CA ILE A 254 -18.65 14.81 -6.85
C ILE A 254 -19.74 15.90 -6.91
N ALA A 255 -20.87 15.68 -6.26
CA ALA A 255 -21.98 16.62 -6.23
C ALA A 255 -21.65 17.90 -5.44
N SER A 256 -21.07 17.75 -4.24
CA SER A 256 -20.74 18.86 -3.33
C SER A 256 -19.71 19.82 -3.94
N LYS A 257 -18.68 19.26 -4.56
CA LYS A 257 -17.59 20.03 -5.22
C LYS A 257 -17.91 20.40 -6.66
N LYS A 258 -19.12 20.05 -7.16
CA LYS A 258 -19.55 20.33 -8.54
C LYS A 258 -18.52 19.92 -9.59
N MET A 259 -17.95 18.72 -9.43
CA MET A 259 -16.98 18.17 -10.37
C MET A 259 -17.68 17.83 -11.69
N ALA A 260 -17.24 18.44 -12.79
CA ALA A 260 -18.00 18.44 -14.06
C ALA A 260 -17.20 17.93 -15.28
N SER A 261 -15.98 17.42 -15.09
CA SER A 261 -15.21 16.84 -16.20
C SER A 261 -15.85 15.55 -16.69
N THR A 262 -15.77 15.31 -18.01
CA THR A 262 -16.56 14.26 -18.66
C THR A 262 -15.74 13.26 -19.49
N ALA A 263 -14.42 13.47 -19.64
CA ALA A 263 -13.61 12.62 -20.47
C ALA A 263 -13.51 11.19 -19.89
N THR A 264 -14.03 10.21 -20.60
CA THR A 264 -13.90 8.78 -20.27
C THR A 264 -12.83 8.08 -21.10
N LEU A 265 -12.68 8.43 -22.38
CA LEU A 265 -11.66 7.96 -23.32
C LEU A 265 -11.56 6.43 -23.40
N ALA A 266 -12.70 5.75 -23.52
CA ALA A 266 -12.79 4.29 -23.58
C ALA A 266 -12.05 3.71 -24.80
N ASP A 267 -12.16 4.35 -25.98
CA ASP A 267 -11.51 3.88 -27.19
C ASP A 267 -9.99 4.04 -27.13
N ARG A 268 -9.50 5.13 -26.48
CA ARG A 268 -8.07 5.29 -26.26
C ARG A 268 -7.56 4.22 -25.29
N TYR A 269 -8.27 3.94 -24.21
CA TYR A 269 -7.94 2.86 -23.27
C TYR A 269 -7.79 1.51 -24.00
N LYS A 270 -8.78 1.11 -24.80
CA LYS A 270 -8.81 -0.16 -25.53
C LYS A 270 -7.71 -0.29 -26.59
N ARG A 271 -7.16 0.80 -27.10
CA ARG A 271 -6.01 0.77 -28.03
C ARG A 271 -4.73 0.28 -27.36
N PHE A 272 -4.55 0.55 -26.07
CA PHE A 272 -3.34 0.22 -25.32
C PHE A 272 -3.50 -0.99 -24.40
N ILE A 273 -4.72 -1.24 -23.92
CA ILE A 273 -5.00 -2.31 -22.95
C ILE A 273 -5.94 -3.32 -23.59
N SER A 274 -5.42 -4.52 -23.85
CA SER A 274 -6.13 -5.64 -24.47
C SER A 274 -6.35 -6.83 -23.53
N TYR A 275 -6.09 -6.66 -22.21
CA TYR A 275 -6.27 -7.72 -21.23
C TYR A 275 -7.75 -8.05 -21.03
N THR A 276 -8.03 -9.36 -20.85
CA THR A 276 -9.39 -9.85 -20.54
C THR A 276 -9.45 -10.26 -19.05
N PRO A 277 -10.48 -9.81 -18.30
CA PRO A 277 -10.62 -10.19 -16.91
C PRO A 277 -10.88 -11.70 -16.78
N LYS A 278 -10.15 -12.35 -15.85
CA LYS A 278 -10.36 -13.76 -15.55
C LYS A 278 -11.31 -13.92 -14.37
N PRO A 279 -12.18 -14.94 -14.40
CA PRO A 279 -12.94 -15.33 -13.22
C PRO A 279 -12.01 -15.61 -12.04
N VAL A 280 -12.46 -15.27 -10.82
CA VAL A 280 -11.63 -15.45 -9.60
C VAL A 280 -11.22 -16.92 -9.42
N THR A 281 -12.05 -17.87 -9.86
CA THR A 281 -11.78 -19.32 -9.78
C THR A 281 -10.68 -19.80 -10.74
N GLU A 282 -10.34 -19.01 -11.75
CA GLU A 282 -9.31 -19.35 -12.76
C GLU A 282 -7.97 -18.65 -12.50
N ILE A 283 -7.89 -17.83 -11.46
CA ILE A 283 -6.64 -17.15 -11.09
C ILE A 283 -5.71 -18.18 -10.44
N ALA A 284 -4.55 -18.39 -11.06
CA ALA A 284 -3.53 -19.25 -10.49
C ALA A 284 -2.96 -18.65 -9.20
N THR A 285 -2.96 -19.43 -8.12
CA THR A 285 -2.55 -18.97 -6.78
C THR A 285 -1.33 -19.73 -6.27
N VAL A 286 -0.65 -19.13 -5.30
CA VAL A 286 0.38 -19.77 -4.49
C VAL A 286 -0.25 -20.18 -3.16
N THR A 287 -0.21 -21.47 -2.81
CA THR A 287 -0.78 -21.95 -1.55
C THR A 287 0.12 -21.55 -0.38
N ALA A 288 -0.47 -21.01 0.69
CA ALA A 288 0.25 -20.67 1.91
C ALA A 288 1.02 -21.90 2.44
N GLY A 289 2.33 -21.75 2.72
CA GLY A 289 3.20 -22.83 3.16
C GLY A 289 3.89 -23.63 2.04
N SER A 290 3.65 -23.32 0.77
CA SER A 290 4.49 -23.79 -0.32
C SER A 290 5.79 -22.97 -0.35
N ALA A 291 6.95 -23.64 -0.53
CA ALA A 291 8.28 -22.99 -0.54
C ALA A 291 8.49 -21.88 -1.60
N GLY A 292 7.45 -21.47 -2.31
CA GLY A 292 7.48 -20.41 -3.32
C GLY A 292 7.25 -19.00 -2.81
N LEU A 293 6.88 -18.79 -1.54
CA LEU A 293 6.66 -17.43 -0.97
C LEU A 293 7.96 -16.69 -0.65
N THR A 294 9.11 -17.38 -0.62
CA THR A 294 10.43 -16.82 -0.29
C THR A 294 11.40 -16.75 -1.47
N GLY A 295 10.94 -16.90 -2.71
CA GLY A 295 11.79 -16.74 -3.91
C GLY A 295 12.73 -17.92 -4.22
N ASP A 296 12.62 -19.05 -3.52
CA ASP A 296 13.42 -20.24 -3.82
C ASP A 296 12.71 -21.11 -4.87
N THR A 297 13.40 -21.37 -5.98
CA THR A 297 12.93 -22.21 -7.07
C THR A 297 12.93 -23.67 -6.64
N ALA A 298 11.85 -24.15 -6.04
CA ALA A 298 11.68 -25.57 -5.75
C ALA A 298 11.44 -26.36 -7.06
N LYS A 299 12.39 -27.18 -7.42
CA LYS A 299 12.24 -28.21 -8.46
C LYS A 299 11.09 -29.14 -8.07
N THR A 300 10.08 -29.21 -8.91
CA THR A 300 8.97 -30.17 -8.78
C THR A 300 9.47 -31.55 -9.22
N GLU A 301 9.78 -32.43 -8.28
CA GLU A 301 9.81 -33.87 -8.57
C GLU A 301 8.42 -34.47 -8.35
N PRO A 302 7.95 -35.37 -9.23
CA PRO A 302 6.63 -35.99 -9.10
C PRO A 302 6.62 -36.99 -7.94
N LYS A 303 5.75 -36.76 -6.97
CA LYS A 303 5.55 -37.64 -5.82
C LYS A 303 4.83 -38.92 -6.26
N LYS A 304 5.54 -40.06 -6.21
CA LYS A 304 4.96 -41.42 -6.36
C LYS A 304 3.99 -41.69 -5.20
N GLU A 305 2.78 -42.11 -5.55
CA GLU A 305 1.81 -42.64 -4.59
C GLU A 305 2.37 -43.88 -3.87
N ALA A 306 2.23 -43.93 -2.55
CA ALA A 306 2.49 -45.10 -1.73
C ALA A 306 1.18 -45.55 -1.05
N PRO A 307 0.99 -46.88 -0.86
CA PRO A 307 -0.33 -47.45 -0.59
C PRO A 307 -0.77 -47.32 0.88
N LYS A 308 -2.08 -47.26 1.05
CA LYS A 308 -2.78 -47.30 2.35
C LYS A 308 -2.47 -48.55 3.14
N LYS A 309 -2.10 -48.41 4.42
CA LYS A 309 -2.23 -49.49 5.43
C LYS A 309 -2.99 -48.96 6.65
N SER A 310 -3.96 -49.72 7.02
CA SER A 310 -4.87 -49.60 8.15
C SER A 310 -4.24 -50.02 9.47
N GLY A 311 -4.67 -49.44 10.57
CA GLY A 311 -4.84 -50.12 11.84
C GLY A 311 -3.86 -49.74 12.96
N GLY A 312 -4.42 -49.44 14.14
CA GLY A 312 -3.78 -49.72 15.40
C GLY A 312 -3.80 -48.64 16.46
N PHE A 313 -4.70 -48.81 17.40
CA PHE A 313 -4.77 -48.12 18.70
C PHE A 313 -3.49 -48.32 19.53
N GLY A 314 -3.07 -47.32 20.31
CA GLY A 314 -2.07 -47.46 21.35
C GLY A 314 -1.86 -46.21 22.20
N LEU A 315 -2.52 -46.17 23.37
CA LEU A 315 -2.21 -45.25 24.47
C LEU A 315 -0.86 -45.64 25.10
N SER A 316 0.05 -44.71 25.39
CA SER A 316 0.83 -44.67 26.63
C SER A 316 1.61 -43.39 26.84
N ARG A 317 1.37 -42.87 28.01
CA ARG A 317 2.06 -41.92 28.91
C ARG A 317 3.60 -41.93 28.81
N MET A 318 4.22 -40.74 28.91
CA MET A 318 5.04 -40.23 30.04
C MET A 318 5.86 -39.01 29.63
N LEU A 319 5.86 -38.01 30.48
CA LEU A 319 6.70 -36.80 30.56
C LEU A 319 8.00 -37.14 31.36
N PRO A 320 8.97 -36.22 31.59
CA PRO A 320 9.59 -35.15 30.77
C PRO A 320 11.13 -35.21 30.83
N THR A 321 11.84 -34.41 30.04
CA THR A 321 13.02 -33.63 30.50
C THR A 321 13.64 -32.81 29.36
N GLY A 322 13.81 -31.56 29.58
CA GLY A 322 14.93 -30.63 29.43
C GLY A 322 15.67 -30.50 28.10
N GLY A 323 15.56 -29.38 27.44
CA GLY A 323 16.44 -28.93 26.38
C GLY A 323 15.84 -27.77 25.62
N GLY A 324 16.30 -26.54 25.95
CA GLY A 324 15.72 -25.33 25.36
C GLY A 324 16.15 -25.15 23.91
N GLU A 325 15.21 -25.26 23.00
CA GLU A 325 15.25 -24.66 21.68
C GLU A 325 14.14 -23.62 21.62
N LYS A 326 14.50 -22.40 21.25
CA LYS A 326 13.56 -21.31 21.02
C LYS A 326 12.69 -21.68 19.82
N GLN A 327 11.54 -22.27 20.07
CA GLN A 327 10.48 -22.37 19.09
C GLN A 327 10.01 -20.95 18.77
N GLN A 328 10.25 -20.53 17.53
CA GLN A 328 9.52 -19.41 16.95
C GLN A 328 8.03 -19.71 17.13
N ALA A 329 7.34 -18.79 17.77
CA ALA A 329 5.91 -18.87 17.96
C ALA A 329 5.24 -18.95 16.58
N GLN A 330 4.79 -20.15 16.22
CA GLN A 330 3.76 -20.30 15.21
C GLN A 330 2.55 -19.54 15.75
N VAL A 331 2.19 -18.46 15.08
CA VAL A 331 0.90 -17.81 15.26
C VAL A 331 -0.13 -18.80 14.70
N THR A 332 -0.58 -19.71 15.54
CA THR A 332 -1.79 -20.47 15.29
C THR A 332 -2.94 -19.50 15.48
N GLY A 333 -3.25 -18.74 14.41
CA GLY A 333 -4.53 -18.10 14.30
C GLY A 333 -5.59 -19.18 14.38
N SER A 334 -6.34 -19.22 15.49
CA SER A 334 -7.57 -19.99 15.61
C SER A 334 -8.57 -19.45 14.59
N GLY A 335 -8.56 -20.00 13.41
CA GLY A 335 -9.50 -19.71 12.34
C GLY A 335 -9.49 -20.91 11.43
N SER A 336 -10.68 -21.50 11.21
CA SER A 336 -10.96 -22.43 10.13
C SER A 336 -10.08 -22.13 8.92
N ALA A 337 -9.56 -23.15 8.25
CA ALA A 337 -8.73 -23.04 7.07
C ALA A 337 -9.33 -21.98 6.14
N ARG A 338 -8.80 -20.76 6.23
CA ARG A 338 -9.16 -19.68 5.31
C ARG A 338 -8.58 -20.09 3.99
N GLY A 339 -9.44 -20.27 3.00
CA GLY A 339 -8.99 -20.54 1.65
C GLY A 339 -8.01 -19.46 1.18
N VAL A 340 -7.09 -19.84 0.31
CA VAL A 340 -6.19 -18.91 -0.37
C VAL A 340 -7.03 -17.82 -1.04
N ASP A 341 -6.70 -16.54 -0.80
CA ASP A 341 -7.31 -15.42 -1.51
C ASP A 341 -6.69 -15.31 -2.91
N PRO A 342 -7.43 -15.65 -4.00
CA PRO A 342 -6.86 -15.65 -5.34
C PRO A 342 -6.33 -14.29 -5.81
N GLU A 343 -6.92 -13.19 -5.34
CA GLU A 343 -6.49 -11.85 -5.73
C GLU A 343 -5.17 -11.47 -5.06
N LYS A 344 -5.04 -11.78 -3.77
CA LYS A 344 -3.89 -11.48 -2.94
C LYS A 344 -2.75 -12.48 -3.15
N ASP A 345 -3.10 -13.77 -3.24
CA ASP A 345 -2.16 -14.86 -3.38
C ASP A 345 -1.95 -15.29 -4.83
N SER A 346 -2.39 -14.48 -5.81
CA SER A 346 -2.24 -14.77 -7.22
C SER A 346 -0.77 -14.98 -7.58
N ARG A 347 -0.54 -15.99 -8.42
CA ARG A 347 0.79 -16.26 -8.96
C ARG A 347 1.16 -15.15 -9.94
N GLY A 348 2.33 -14.55 -9.75
CA GLY A 348 2.89 -13.57 -10.67
C GLY A 348 3.79 -14.20 -11.74
N GLY A 349 4.16 -13.38 -12.73
CA GLY A 349 5.17 -13.72 -13.74
C GLY A 349 6.57 -13.82 -13.13
N GLY A 350 7.47 -14.52 -13.83
CA GLY A 350 8.83 -14.77 -13.35
C GLY A 350 9.84 -13.64 -13.54
N ASN A 351 9.46 -12.51 -14.18
CA ASN A 351 10.40 -11.43 -14.48
C ASN A 351 10.13 -10.19 -13.62
N PRO A 352 10.94 -9.90 -12.57
CA PRO A 352 10.75 -8.74 -11.71
C PRO A 352 11.38 -7.45 -12.25
N LYS A 353 12.05 -7.48 -13.40
CA LYS A 353 12.77 -6.31 -13.93
C LYS A 353 11.79 -5.21 -14.34
N PRO A 354 11.98 -3.97 -13.85
CA PRO A 354 11.16 -2.87 -14.27
C PRO A 354 11.37 -2.57 -15.76
N VAL A 355 10.31 -2.16 -16.43
CA VAL A 355 10.39 -1.63 -17.80
C VAL A 355 10.66 -0.13 -17.70
N PRO A 356 11.80 0.36 -18.21
CA PRO A 356 12.12 1.78 -18.12
C PRO A 356 11.15 2.59 -19.00
N VAL A 357 10.59 3.64 -18.42
CA VAL A 357 9.75 4.61 -19.13
C VAL A 357 10.34 6.00 -18.91
N THR A 358 10.68 6.66 -20.00
CA THR A 358 11.08 8.07 -19.97
C THR A 358 10.02 8.90 -20.69
N LEU A 359 9.49 9.90 -20.01
CA LEU A 359 8.51 10.83 -20.56
C LEU A 359 9.07 12.25 -20.56
N ALA A 360 9.09 12.87 -21.73
CA ALA A 360 9.36 14.30 -21.85
C ALA A 360 8.08 15.10 -21.55
N ALA A 361 8.22 16.36 -21.16
CA ALA A 361 7.08 17.25 -20.95
C ALA A 361 6.20 17.36 -22.22
N ALA A 362 6.83 17.31 -23.40
CA ALA A 362 6.11 17.29 -24.68
C ALA A 362 5.23 16.05 -24.89
N ASP A 363 5.65 14.89 -24.39
CA ASP A 363 4.86 13.66 -24.47
C ASP A 363 3.55 13.79 -23.69
N ILE A 364 3.65 14.34 -22.49
CA ILE A 364 2.49 14.54 -21.59
C ILE A 364 1.55 15.61 -22.17
N ALA A 365 2.11 16.69 -22.71
CA ALA A 365 1.31 17.73 -23.38
C ALA A 365 0.56 17.18 -24.59
N ALA A 366 1.22 16.39 -25.44
CA ALA A 366 0.61 15.74 -26.59
C ALA A 366 -0.48 14.75 -26.18
N PHE A 367 -0.22 13.94 -25.15
CA PHE A 367 -1.19 12.99 -24.60
C PHE A 367 -2.43 13.67 -24.06
N LYS A 368 -2.26 14.76 -23.29
CA LYS A 368 -3.37 15.57 -22.76
C LYS A 368 -4.18 16.20 -23.90
N LYS A 369 -3.50 16.79 -24.88
CA LYS A 369 -4.14 17.41 -26.05
C LYS A 369 -4.97 16.40 -26.86
N GLU A 370 -4.41 15.21 -27.14
CA GLU A 370 -5.14 14.14 -27.85
C GLU A 370 -6.44 13.73 -27.14
N GLY A 371 -6.41 13.68 -25.81
CA GLY A 371 -7.56 13.33 -24.97
C GLY A 371 -8.52 14.48 -24.67
N GLY A 372 -8.25 15.71 -25.14
CA GLY A 372 -9.01 16.88 -24.71
C GLY A 372 -8.91 17.16 -23.20
N LEU A 373 -7.81 16.76 -22.59
CA LEU A 373 -7.51 16.93 -21.15
C LEU A 373 -6.88 18.30 -20.89
N LYS A 374 -6.92 18.73 -19.62
CA LYS A 374 -6.41 20.03 -19.16
C LYS A 374 -4.94 19.99 -18.78
#